data_aa0198a9b8d3d3361fd5552912e6a482
#
_entry.id   aa0198a9b8d3d3361fd5552912e6a482
#
_cell.length_a   1.000
_cell.length_b   1.000
_cell.length_c   1.000
_cell.angle_alpha   90.00
_cell.angle_beta   90.00
_cell.angle_gamma   90.00
#
_symmetry.space_group_name_H-M   'P 1'
#
loop_
_entity.id
_entity.type
_entity.pdbx_description
1 polymer ?
#
loop_
_entity_poly.entity_id
_entity_poly.type
_entity_poly.pdbx_seq_one_letter_code
_entity_poly.pdbx_strand_id
1 'polypeptide(L)'
;EGQFADDSLIQAAQNVKPADLASYMDELLANNSIKMFAFGNYDKADLQLAVNEIKDLLPANRSVTEYRTARFWKPQADTSLVLRKDLSVADVGIVDAHINGTPSFATQAAATVLQGHFRTEAFDTLRTEEQLAYAVGTFAPQLDRYTGFGLYIQTPVKNVADMQARFESFKKEYWETLQNLKPET
;
A
#
# COMPACT_ATOMS: atom_id res chain seq x y z
N GLU A 1 0.26 -12.55 -14.14
CA GLU A 1 1.26 -11.48 -14.29
C GLU A 1 1.23 -10.66 -13.01
N GLY A 2 2.32 -10.68 -12.28
CA GLY A 2 2.50 -9.96 -11.03
C GLY A 2 3.12 -8.57 -11.24
N GLN A 3 3.47 -7.91 -10.15
CA GLN A 3 4.27 -6.70 -10.20
C GLN A 3 5.70 -7.07 -10.64
N PHE A 4 6.31 -6.22 -11.44
CA PHE A 4 7.72 -6.36 -11.80
C PHE A 4 8.59 -5.97 -10.60
N ALA A 5 9.73 -6.65 -10.46
CA ALA A 5 10.72 -6.26 -9.47
C ALA A 5 11.35 -4.89 -9.82
N ASP A 6 11.66 -4.09 -8.82
CA ASP A 6 12.23 -2.74 -9.00
C ASP A 6 13.49 -2.75 -9.88
N ASP A 7 14.37 -3.71 -9.69
CA ASP A 7 15.60 -3.85 -10.49
C ASP A 7 15.28 -4.03 -12.00
N SER A 8 14.23 -4.77 -12.32
CA SER A 8 13.77 -4.96 -13.70
C SER A 8 13.17 -3.68 -14.28
N LEU A 9 12.44 -2.91 -13.47
CA LEU A 9 11.88 -1.61 -13.86
C LEU A 9 12.99 -0.59 -14.08
N ILE A 10 14.00 -0.54 -13.20
CA ILE A 10 15.16 0.34 -13.35
C ILE A 10 15.92 0.03 -14.65
N GLN A 11 16.19 -1.24 -14.95
CA GLN A 11 16.86 -1.64 -16.19
C GLN A 11 16.05 -1.27 -17.42
N ALA A 12 14.73 -1.49 -17.39
CA ALA A 12 13.85 -1.11 -18.49
C ALA A 12 13.84 0.41 -18.68
N ALA A 13 13.74 1.18 -17.60
CA ALA A 13 13.71 2.64 -17.66
C ALA A 13 14.95 3.27 -18.28
N GLN A 14 16.13 2.65 -18.14
CA GLN A 14 17.38 3.13 -18.76
C GLN A 14 17.33 3.14 -20.30
N ASN A 15 16.46 2.33 -20.89
CA ASN A 15 16.33 2.18 -22.33
C ASN A 15 15.15 2.95 -22.94
N VAL A 16 14.28 3.55 -22.09
CA VAL A 16 13.10 4.31 -22.53
C VAL A 16 13.52 5.65 -23.13
N LYS A 17 13.02 5.95 -24.32
CA LYS A 17 13.24 7.22 -25.02
C LYS A 17 11.95 8.06 -25.04
N PRO A 18 12.03 9.38 -25.20
CA PRO A 18 10.84 10.23 -25.33
C PRO A 18 9.86 9.78 -26.44
N ALA A 19 10.37 9.23 -27.53
CA ALA A 19 9.54 8.70 -28.62
C ALA A 19 8.72 7.48 -28.19
N ASP A 20 9.26 6.63 -27.30
CA ASP A 20 8.56 5.45 -26.80
C ASP A 20 7.38 5.88 -25.90
N LEU A 21 7.56 6.95 -25.13
CA LEU A 21 6.49 7.54 -24.30
C LEU A 21 5.37 8.10 -25.18
N ALA A 22 5.71 8.80 -26.27
CA ALA A 22 4.71 9.32 -27.21
C ALA A 22 3.90 8.18 -27.84
N SER A 23 4.58 7.14 -28.35
CA SER A 23 3.92 5.96 -28.92
C SER A 23 3.03 5.23 -27.91
N TYR A 24 3.49 5.11 -26.67
CA TYR A 24 2.70 4.50 -25.59
C TYR A 24 1.44 5.31 -25.26
N MET A 25 1.57 6.64 -25.23
CA MET A 25 0.42 7.51 -24.99
C MET A 25 -0.61 7.40 -26.11
N ASP A 26 -0.18 7.36 -27.36
CA ASP A 26 -1.08 7.18 -28.51
C ASP A 26 -1.81 5.83 -28.43
N GLU A 27 -1.11 4.75 -28.10
CA GLU A 27 -1.70 3.43 -27.89
C GLU A 27 -2.68 3.39 -26.72
N LEU A 28 -2.32 4.00 -25.59
CA LEU A 28 -3.16 4.09 -24.40
C LEU A 28 -4.46 4.84 -24.68
N LEU A 29 -4.37 5.97 -25.39
CA LEU A 29 -5.54 6.78 -25.73
C LEU A 29 -6.42 6.11 -26.80
N ALA A 30 -5.84 5.36 -27.72
CA ALA A 30 -6.59 4.62 -28.74
C ALA A 30 -7.31 3.37 -28.19
N ASN A 31 -6.83 2.79 -27.09
CA ASN A 31 -7.32 1.52 -26.51
C ASN A 31 -7.79 1.68 -25.08
N ASN A 32 -8.72 2.57 -24.83
CA ASN A 32 -9.22 2.82 -23.48
C ASN A 32 -10.68 2.40 -23.28
N SER A 33 -11.06 2.19 -22.04
CA SER A 33 -12.43 2.07 -21.56
C SER A 33 -12.61 2.95 -20.35
N ILE A 34 -13.60 3.84 -20.40
CA ILE A 34 -13.81 4.84 -19.36
C ILE A 34 -15.05 4.48 -18.55
N LYS A 35 -14.88 4.49 -17.23
CA LYS A 35 -15.99 4.51 -16.28
C LYS A 35 -15.92 5.81 -15.51
N MET A 36 -16.96 6.61 -15.61
CA MET A 36 -17.07 7.86 -14.85
C MET A 36 -17.99 7.65 -13.65
N PHE A 37 -17.49 8.04 -12.49
CA PHE A 37 -18.29 8.20 -11.28
C PHE A 37 -18.29 9.69 -10.93
N ALA A 38 -19.48 10.27 -10.78
CA ALA A 38 -19.64 11.66 -10.41
C ALA A 38 -20.38 11.77 -9.08
N PHE A 39 -19.87 12.60 -8.18
CA PHE A 39 -20.49 12.88 -6.88
C PHE A 39 -20.38 14.39 -6.60
N GLY A 40 -21.48 15.04 -6.27
CA GLY A 40 -21.52 16.47 -5.97
C GLY A 40 -22.83 17.14 -6.39
N ASN A 41 -22.79 18.47 -6.43
CA ASN A 41 -23.93 19.29 -6.84
C ASN A 41 -23.85 19.56 -8.34
N TYR A 42 -24.49 18.74 -9.14
CA TYR A 42 -24.59 18.84 -10.60
C TYR A 42 -25.94 18.28 -11.07
N ASP A 43 -26.36 18.66 -12.26
CA ASP A 43 -27.53 18.12 -12.91
C ASP A 43 -27.18 17.14 -14.04
N LYS A 44 -28.22 16.58 -14.71
CA LYS A 44 -28.02 15.64 -15.80
C LYS A 44 -27.35 16.28 -17.03
N ALA A 45 -27.58 17.58 -17.25
CA ALA A 45 -27.00 18.29 -18.39
C ALA A 45 -25.49 18.47 -18.19
N ASP A 46 -25.06 18.81 -16.98
CA ASP A 46 -23.63 18.91 -16.62
C ASP A 46 -22.90 17.59 -16.86
N LEU A 47 -23.51 16.47 -16.43
CA LEU A 47 -22.95 15.14 -16.67
C LEU A 47 -22.85 14.80 -18.17
N GLN A 48 -23.87 15.14 -18.94
CA GLN A 48 -23.87 14.87 -20.37
C GLN A 48 -22.81 15.70 -21.10
N LEU A 49 -22.62 16.95 -20.69
CA LEU A 49 -21.54 17.80 -21.19
C LEU A 49 -20.17 17.18 -20.93
N ALA A 50 -19.89 16.82 -19.68
CA ALA A 50 -18.62 16.17 -19.31
C ALA A 50 -18.37 14.87 -20.09
N VAL A 51 -19.38 14.04 -20.28
CA VAL A 51 -19.29 12.80 -21.07
C VAL A 51 -18.97 13.11 -22.53
N ASN A 52 -19.59 14.13 -23.12
CA ASN A 52 -19.35 14.50 -24.51
C ASN A 52 -17.91 15.04 -24.69
N GLU A 53 -17.44 15.90 -23.80
CA GLU A 53 -16.06 16.42 -23.82
C GLU A 53 -15.03 15.27 -23.74
N ILE A 54 -15.25 14.30 -22.85
CA ILE A 54 -14.37 13.12 -22.74
C ILE A 54 -14.39 12.29 -24.02
N LYS A 55 -15.55 12.11 -24.65
CA LYS A 55 -15.68 11.36 -25.92
C LYS A 55 -14.98 12.06 -27.08
N ASP A 56 -15.01 13.39 -27.10
CA ASP A 56 -14.36 14.18 -28.15
C ASP A 56 -12.82 14.14 -28.00
N LEU A 57 -12.32 14.06 -26.77
CA LEU A 57 -10.89 13.92 -26.47
C LEU A 57 -10.34 12.52 -26.74
N LEU A 58 -11.19 11.48 -26.66
CA LEU A 58 -10.76 10.09 -26.74
C LEU A 58 -11.43 9.38 -27.94
N PRO A 59 -10.74 9.25 -29.08
CA PRO A 59 -11.35 8.88 -30.36
C PRO A 59 -11.86 7.43 -30.47
N ALA A 60 -11.48 6.54 -29.53
CA ALA A 60 -11.92 5.15 -29.61
C ALA A 60 -12.29 4.61 -28.24
N ASN A 61 -13.59 4.44 -28.03
CA ASN A 61 -14.10 3.78 -26.84
C ASN A 61 -14.36 2.30 -27.19
N ARG A 62 -13.45 1.40 -26.79
CA ARG A 62 -13.66 -0.04 -26.95
C ARG A 62 -14.36 -0.59 -25.70
N SER A 63 -15.42 -1.35 -25.91
CA SER A 63 -15.99 -2.15 -24.84
C SER A 63 -14.95 -3.17 -24.38
N VAL A 64 -14.55 -3.11 -23.13
CA VAL A 64 -13.69 -4.13 -22.53
C VAL A 64 -14.56 -5.35 -22.25
N THR A 65 -14.34 -6.40 -22.99
CA THR A 65 -15.05 -7.68 -22.84
C THR A 65 -14.43 -8.58 -21.80
N GLU A 66 -13.13 -8.37 -21.49
CA GLU A 66 -12.42 -9.14 -20.47
C GLU A 66 -11.57 -8.22 -19.60
N TYR A 67 -11.74 -8.36 -18.30
CA TYR A 67 -10.88 -7.72 -17.31
C TYR A 67 -9.88 -8.74 -16.78
N ARG A 68 -8.60 -8.43 -16.91
CA ARG A 68 -7.57 -9.17 -16.16
C ARG A 68 -7.57 -8.69 -14.72
N THR A 69 -8.03 -9.53 -13.82
CA THR A 69 -7.90 -9.28 -12.38
C THR A 69 -6.50 -9.66 -11.92
N ALA A 70 -5.91 -8.82 -11.10
CA ALA A 70 -4.65 -9.15 -10.43
C ALA A 70 -4.84 -10.43 -9.60
N ARG A 71 -3.83 -11.31 -9.64
CA ARG A 71 -3.82 -12.50 -8.79
C ARG A 71 -2.97 -12.20 -7.58
N PHE A 72 -3.53 -12.40 -6.41
CA PHE A 72 -2.83 -12.27 -5.15
C PHE A 72 -2.62 -13.65 -4.56
N TRP A 73 -1.41 -13.89 -4.07
CA TRP A 73 -1.17 -15.04 -3.24
C TRP A 73 -1.65 -14.71 -1.82
N LYS A 74 -2.59 -15.49 -1.32
CA LYS A 74 -3.08 -15.38 0.05
C LYS A 74 -2.41 -16.48 0.88
N PRO A 75 -1.65 -16.13 1.93
CA PRO A 75 -1.14 -17.11 2.87
C PRO A 75 -2.28 -17.89 3.52
N GLN A 76 -2.02 -19.12 3.94
CA GLN A 76 -2.94 -19.83 4.80
C GLN A 76 -3.07 -19.09 6.13
N ALA A 77 -4.23 -19.24 6.80
CA ALA A 77 -4.40 -18.68 8.14
C ALA A 77 -3.30 -19.23 9.08
N ASP A 78 -2.87 -18.40 10.01
CA ASP A 78 -1.87 -18.72 11.02
C ASP A 78 -0.50 -19.15 10.47
N THR A 79 -0.19 -18.76 9.22
CA THR A 79 1.13 -18.93 8.64
C THR A 79 1.94 -17.65 8.66
N SER A 80 3.24 -17.78 8.90
CA SER A 80 4.21 -16.70 8.80
C SER A 80 5.12 -16.93 7.59
N LEU A 81 5.33 -15.88 6.79
CA LEU A 81 6.28 -15.87 5.69
C LEU A 81 7.40 -14.89 6.03
N VAL A 82 8.62 -15.38 6.06
CA VAL A 82 9.81 -14.54 6.27
C VAL A 82 10.59 -14.46 4.96
N LEU A 83 10.67 -13.26 4.42
CA LEU A 83 11.50 -12.95 3.25
C LEU A 83 12.74 -12.18 3.72
N ARG A 84 13.90 -12.60 3.23
CA ARG A 84 15.17 -11.93 3.52
C ARG A 84 15.83 -11.53 2.21
N LYS A 85 16.36 -10.32 2.17
CA LYS A 85 17.14 -9.80 1.06
C LYS A 85 18.34 -9.04 1.64
N ASP A 86 19.52 -9.37 1.16
CA ASP A 86 20.71 -8.59 1.47
C ASP A 86 20.68 -7.28 0.67
N LEU A 87 21.00 -6.19 1.33
CA LEU A 87 21.05 -4.85 0.74
C LEU A 87 22.51 -4.42 0.58
N SER A 88 22.75 -3.57 -0.40
CA SER A 88 24.09 -2.97 -0.62
C SER A 88 24.43 -1.84 0.36
N VAL A 89 23.54 -1.55 1.30
CA VAL A 89 23.69 -0.51 2.33
C VAL A 89 23.85 -1.15 3.71
N ALA A 90 24.48 -0.44 4.63
CA ALA A 90 24.74 -0.94 5.99
C ALA A 90 23.48 -0.97 6.89
N ASP A 91 22.41 -0.32 6.45
CA ASP A 91 21.18 -0.23 7.23
C ASP A 91 20.40 -1.54 7.23
N VAL A 92 19.64 -1.74 8.28
CA VAL A 92 18.66 -2.83 8.41
C VAL A 92 17.27 -2.27 8.20
N GLY A 93 16.53 -2.85 7.27
CA GLY A 93 15.10 -2.58 7.06
C GLY A 93 14.27 -3.78 7.49
N ILE A 94 13.22 -3.55 8.26
CA ILE A 94 12.24 -4.57 8.63
C ILE A 94 10.86 -4.07 8.27
N VAL A 95 10.08 -4.92 7.64
CA VAL A 95 8.65 -4.74 7.39
C VAL A 95 7.93 -5.93 7.99
N ASP A 96 7.06 -5.68 8.93
CA ASP A 96 6.19 -6.67 9.56
C ASP A 96 4.74 -6.34 9.20
N ALA A 97 4.04 -7.29 8.57
CA ALA A 97 2.67 -7.07 8.10
C ALA A 97 1.77 -8.26 8.44
N HIS A 98 0.63 -7.96 9.01
CA HIS A 98 -0.42 -8.92 9.32
C HIS A 98 -1.62 -8.66 8.42
N ILE A 99 -2.09 -9.69 7.72
CA ILE A 99 -3.27 -9.61 6.84
C ILE A 99 -4.43 -10.33 7.52
N ASN A 100 -5.56 -9.64 7.67
CA ASN A 100 -6.77 -10.25 8.21
C ASN A 100 -7.37 -11.23 7.19
N GLY A 101 -7.74 -12.43 7.66
CA GLY A 101 -8.31 -13.48 6.84
C GLY A 101 -9.75 -13.22 6.38
N THR A 102 -10.46 -12.27 7.00
CA THR A 102 -11.88 -11.99 6.73
C THR A 102 -12.05 -10.58 6.18
N PRO A 103 -12.39 -10.42 4.90
CA PRO A 103 -12.63 -9.11 4.32
C PRO A 103 -14.00 -8.57 4.73
N SER A 104 -14.03 -7.39 5.34
CA SER A 104 -15.26 -6.66 5.65
C SER A 104 -14.97 -5.17 5.83
N PHE A 105 -16.00 -4.34 5.74
CA PHE A 105 -15.87 -2.91 6.07
C PHE A 105 -15.45 -2.70 7.53
N ALA A 106 -15.93 -3.54 8.44
CA ALA A 106 -15.58 -3.46 9.85
C ALA A 106 -14.09 -3.75 10.08
N THR A 107 -13.54 -4.79 9.44
CA THR A 107 -12.10 -5.09 9.54
C THR A 107 -11.24 -4.02 8.88
N GLN A 108 -11.70 -3.41 7.79
CA GLN A 108 -11.01 -2.31 7.15
C GLN A 108 -11.00 -1.06 8.03
N ALA A 109 -12.15 -0.69 8.61
CA ALA A 109 -12.25 0.43 9.53
C ALA A 109 -11.38 0.22 10.77
N ALA A 110 -11.43 -0.95 11.38
CA ALA A 110 -10.61 -1.29 12.54
C ALA A 110 -9.10 -1.20 12.21
N ALA A 111 -8.66 -1.70 11.06
CA ALA A 111 -7.26 -1.61 10.64
C ALA A 111 -6.82 -0.15 10.44
N THR A 112 -7.70 0.70 9.89
CA THR A 112 -7.41 2.13 9.68
C THR A 112 -7.28 2.87 11.01
N VAL A 113 -8.20 2.63 11.94
CA VAL A 113 -8.15 3.25 13.28
C VAL A 113 -6.92 2.78 14.04
N LEU A 114 -6.67 1.47 14.07
CA LEU A 114 -5.49 0.89 14.71
C LEU A 114 -4.20 1.47 14.13
N GLN A 115 -4.10 1.56 12.81
CA GLN A 115 -2.93 2.13 12.15
C GLN A 115 -2.68 3.59 12.57
N GLY A 116 -3.74 4.40 12.64
CA GLY A 116 -3.63 5.79 13.06
C GLY A 116 -3.13 5.95 14.49
N HIS A 117 -3.69 5.17 15.42
CA HIS A 117 -3.29 5.20 16.83
C HIS A 117 -1.87 4.65 17.03
N PHE A 118 -1.58 3.49 16.47
CA PHE A 118 -0.26 2.85 16.60
C PHE A 118 0.87 3.65 15.97
N ARG A 119 0.57 4.44 14.93
CA ARG A 119 1.57 5.27 14.25
C ARG A 119 2.25 6.24 15.20
N THR A 120 1.48 6.93 16.03
CA THR A 120 2.01 7.90 16.98
C THR A 120 2.89 7.20 18.00
N GLU A 121 2.39 6.15 18.64
CA GLU A 121 3.13 5.37 19.64
C GLU A 121 4.44 4.78 19.08
N ALA A 122 4.37 4.21 17.88
CA ALA A 122 5.56 3.63 17.24
C ALA A 122 6.63 4.70 16.92
N PHE A 123 6.19 5.86 16.46
CA PHE A 123 7.11 6.95 16.14
C PHE A 123 7.74 7.54 17.40
N ASP A 124 6.93 7.83 18.41
CA ASP A 124 7.40 8.45 19.63
C ASP A 124 8.35 7.52 20.39
N THR A 125 7.98 6.27 20.58
CA THR A 125 8.82 5.31 21.30
C THR A 125 10.08 4.93 20.51
N LEU A 126 9.92 4.37 19.31
CA LEU A 126 11.06 3.76 18.61
C LEU A 126 12.02 4.78 17.96
N ARG A 127 11.50 5.94 17.55
CA ARG A 127 12.31 6.98 16.93
C ARG A 127 12.72 8.08 17.88
N THR A 128 11.77 8.66 18.63
CA THR A 128 12.03 9.85 19.43
C THR A 128 12.69 9.51 20.75
N GLU A 129 12.15 8.57 21.50
CA GLU A 129 12.64 8.21 22.84
C GLU A 129 13.85 7.28 22.74
N GLU A 130 13.72 6.18 22.01
CA GLU A 130 14.78 5.17 21.93
C GLU A 130 15.84 5.46 20.84
N GLN A 131 15.56 6.37 19.93
CA GLN A 131 16.46 6.77 18.83
C GLN A 131 17.00 5.60 18.00
N LEU A 132 16.17 4.55 17.83
CA LEU A 132 16.58 3.33 17.14
C LEU A 132 16.60 3.48 15.63
N ALA A 133 15.87 4.43 15.07
CA ALA A 133 15.68 4.51 13.63
C ALA A 133 15.44 5.94 13.15
N TYR A 134 15.83 6.20 11.91
CA TYR A 134 15.45 7.44 11.24
C TYR A 134 14.14 7.32 10.46
N ALA A 135 13.71 6.12 10.09
CA ALA A 135 12.43 5.86 9.47
C ALA A 135 11.65 4.80 10.24
N VAL A 136 10.52 5.20 10.77
CA VAL A 136 9.52 4.34 11.44
C VAL A 136 8.15 4.75 10.94
N GLY A 137 7.32 3.78 10.63
CA GLY A 137 5.95 4.07 10.27
C GLY A 137 5.07 2.84 10.22
N THR A 138 3.79 3.10 10.11
CA THR A 138 2.75 2.09 10.02
C THR A 138 2.03 2.20 8.69
N PHE A 139 1.47 1.12 8.21
CA PHE A 139 0.66 1.08 7.00
C PHE A 139 -0.45 0.05 7.13
N ALA A 140 -1.50 0.23 6.36
CA ALA A 140 -2.56 -0.76 6.23
C ALA A 140 -2.38 -1.48 4.89
N PRO A 141 -1.76 -2.68 4.87
CA PRO A 141 -1.63 -3.43 3.64
C PRO A 141 -3.01 -3.78 3.09
N GLN A 142 -3.18 -3.60 1.78
CA GLN A 142 -4.42 -3.95 1.10
C GLN A 142 -4.11 -4.91 -0.05
N LEU A 143 -4.66 -6.10 0.03
CA LEU A 143 -4.58 -7.13 -0.99
C LEU A 143 -6.00 -7.43 -1.50
N ASP A 144 -6.37 -6.84 -2.62
CA ASP A 144 -7.75 -6.86 -3.12
C ASP A 144 -8.69 -6.28 -2.03
N ARG A 145 -9.59 -7.08 -1.49
CA ARG A 145 -10.51 -6.71 -0.39
C ARG A 145 -10.01 -7.07 1.01
N TYR A 146 -8.86 -7.74 1.12
CA TYR A 146 -8.24 -8.05 2.40
C TYR A 146 -7.41 -6.88 2.86
N THR A 147 -7.54 -6.56 4.13
CA THR A 147 -6.76 -5.51 4.77
C THR A 147 -6.02 -6.06 5.96
N GLY A 148 -5.08 -5.30 6.46
CA GLY A 148 -4.28 -5.68 7.59
C GLY A 148 -3.63 -4.49 8.26
N PHE A 149 -2.62 -4.79 9.01
CA PHE A 149 -1.82 -3.84 9.77
C PHE A 149 -0.35 -4.13 9.54
N GLY A 150 0.46 -3.11 9.33
CA GLY A 150 1.89 -3.23 9.13
C GLY A 150 2.68 -2.15 9.83
N LEU A 151 3.89 -2.52 10.20
CA LEU A 151 4.90 -1.66 10.79
C LEU A 151 6.20 -1.81 10.00
N TYR A 152 6.89 -0.71 9.73
CA TYR A 152 8.20 -0.74 9.12
C TYR A 152 9.19 0.13 9.90
N ILE A 153 10.44 -0.27 9.85
CA ILE A 153 11.55 0.47 10.44
C ILE A 153 12.80 0.36 9.56
N GLN A 154 13.57 1.44 9.51
CA GLN A 154 14.91 1.42 8.96
C GLN A 154 15.88 1.96 10.00
N THR A 155 16.86 1.14 10.37
CA THR A 155 17.80 1.41 11.47
C THR A 155 19.25 1.21 11.05
N PRO A 156 20.15 2.15 11.39
CA PRO A 156 21.59 1.96 11.27
C PRO A 156 22.23 1.40 12.54
N VAL A 157 21.49 1.28 13.66
CA VAL A 157 22.07 1.03 14.99
C VAL A 157 21.82 -0.37 15.54
N LYS A 158 20.93 -1.15 14.91
CA LYS A 158 20.61 -2.51 15.35
C LYS A 158 20.69 -3.50 14.19
N ASN A 159 21.10 -4.72 14.49
CA ASN A 159 20.99 -5.83 13.54
C ASN A 159 19.54 -6.33 13.44
N VAL A 160 19.29 -7.19 12.46
CA VAL A 160 17.94 -7.72 12.18
C VAL A 160 17.34 -8.42 13.39
N ALA A 161 18.12 -9.26 14.09
CA ALA A 161 17.61 -10.05 15.21
C ALA A 161 17.23 -9.18 16.41
N ASP A 162 18.07 -8.21 16.76
CA ASP A 162 17.81 -7.28 17.86
C ASP A 162 16.62 -6.37 17.56
N MET A 163 16.49 -5.93 16.31
CA MET A 163 15.37 -5.08 15.91
C MET A 163 14.06 -5.86 15.86
N GLN A 164 14.09 -7.10 15.38
CA GLN A 164 12.93 -7.98 15.40
C GLN A 164 12.46 -8.27 16.84
N ALA A 165 13.40 -8.56 17.74
CA ALA A 165 13.08 -8.75 19.16
C ALA A 165 12.45 -7.48 19.78
N ARG A 166 12.98 -6.30 19.42
CA ARG A 166 12.39 -5.03 19.89
C ARG A 166 10.99 -4.80 19.33
N PHE A 167 10.74 -5.15 18.07
CA PHE A 167 9.41 -5.08 17.47
C PHE A 167 8.39 -5.94 18.23
N GLU A 168 8.76 -7.18 18.54
CA GLU A 168 7.88 -8.08 19.29
C GLU A 168 7.57 -7.53 20.70
N SER A 169 8.59 -7.01 21.40
CA SER A 169 8.40 -6.36 22.70
C SER A 169 7.47 -5.16 22.58
N PHE A 170 7.73 -4.27 21.61
CA PHE A 170 6.91 -3.08 21.41
C PHE A 170 5.44 -3.42 21.09
N LYS A 171 5.19 -4.41 20.22
CA LYS A 171 3.82 -4.86 19.93
C LYS A 171 3.11 -5.35 21.18
N LYS A 172 3.82 -6.07 22.06
CA LYS A 172 3.27 -6.55 23.31
C LYS A 172 2.95 -5.40 24.28
N GLU A 173 3.87 -4.47 24.46
CA GLU A 173 3.68 -3.27 25.30
C GLU A 173 2.49 -2.45 24.81
N TYR A 174 2.40 -2.25 23.50
CA TYR A 174 1.29 -1.55 22.87
C TYR A 174 -0.05 -2.28 23.06
N TRP A 175 -0.06 -3.61 22.96
CA TRP A 175 -1.26 -4.41 23.21
C TRP A 175 -1.77 -4.22 24.65
N GLU A 176 -0.88 -4.21 25.62
CA GLU A 176 -1.22 -3.94 27.03
C GLU A 176 -1.80 -2.52 27.19
N THR A 177 -1.23 -1.53 26.50
CA THR A 177 -1.77 -0.16 26.48
C THR A 177 -3.18 -0.13 25.89
N LEU A 178 -3.43 -0.78 24.76
CA LEU A 178 -4.76 -0.85 24.15
C LEU A 178 -5.82 -1.45 25.08
N GLN A 179 -5.47 -2.50 25.82
CA GLN A 179 -6.41 -3.14 26.75
C GLN A 179 -6.80 -2.23 27.92
N ASN A 180 -5.99 -1.24 28.24
CA ASN A 180 -6.21 -0.29 29.33
C ASN A 180 -6.80 1.04 28.85
N LEU A 181 -7.04 1.23 27.55
CA LEU A 181 -7.69 2.44 27.04
C LEU A 181 -9.11 2.55 27.60
N LYS A 182 -9.44 3.74 28.07
CA LYS A 182 -10.81 4.05 28.51
C LYS A 182 -11.67 4.40 27.29
N PRO A 183 -12.99 4.12 27.33
CA PRO A 183 -13.90 4.43 26.20
C PRO A 183 -13.98 5.90 25.80
N GLU A 184 -13.44 6.80 26.60
CA GLU A 184 -13.51 8.26 26.40
C GLU A 184 -12.22 8.85 25.83
N THR A 185 -11.26 8.02 25.48
CA THR A 185 -10.00 8.42 24.85
C THR A 185 -9.99 8.01 23.38
#